data_6df651c5707011dae1bd83eb63a5f70d
#
_entry.id   6df651c5707011dae1bd83eb63a5f70d
#
_cell.length_a   1.000
_cell.length_b   1.000
_cell.length_c   1.000
_cell.angle_alpha   90.00
_cell.angle_beta   90.00
_cell.angle_gamma   90.00
#
_symmetry.space_group_name_H-M   'P 1'
#
loop_
_entity.id
_entity.type
_entity.pdbx_description
1 polymer ?
#
loop_
_entity_poly.entity_id
_entity_poly.type
_entity_poly.pdbx_seq_one_letter_code
_entity_poly.pdbx_strand_id
1 'polypeptide(L)'
;CNLAGRSGWSTWIGGEPEIWQIVVYYGFFIIVLFMGQYIKEQLRKKKAVCEETELAEERAEAGCWKLYAIRITAGIFLAVGILILGYHPAGSLKVICLDVGQGDGILVETPEDHHFLIDGGSSSQSELGRYCLLPALKSQGISWLDGIFISHTDQDHINGVKELLEY
;
A
#
# COMPACT_ATOMS: atom_id res chain seq x y z
N CYS A 1 -18.64 6.34 -15.97
CA CYS A 1 -18.34 7.58 -15.23
C CYS A 1 -17.89 7.22 -13.82
N ASN A 2 -16.59 7.21 -13.58
CA ASN A 2 -16.03 6.92 -12.28
C ASN A 2 -15.93 8.24 -11.48
N LEU A 3 -17.04 8.62 -10.83
CA LEU A 3 -17.05 9.76 -9.90
C LEU A 3 -16.12 9.57 -8.68
N ALA A 4 -15.80 8.32 -8.34
CA ALA A 4 -14.88 7.97 -7.26
C ALA A 4 -13.41 8.26 -7.59
N GLY A 5 -13.00 8.22 -8.85
CA GLY A 5 -11.62 8.52 -9.28
C GLY A 5 -11.26 10.00 -9.30
N ARG A 6 -12.26 10.91 -9.12
CA ARG A 6 -12.04 12.37 -9.12
C ARG A 6 -11.78 12.97 -7.75
N SER A 7 -12.03 12.24 -6.68
CA SER A 7 -11.69 12.70 -5.34
C SER A 7 -10.31 12.14 -4.96
N GLY A 8 -9.31 13.00 -4.80
CA GLY A 8 -7.95 12.61 -4.39
C GLY A 8 -7.87 11.82 -3.06
N TRP A 9 -9.02 11.55 -2.44
CA TRP A 9 -9.17 10.75 -1.22
C TRP A 9 -9.60 9.30 -1.49
N SER A 10 -9.97 8.95 -2.74
CA SER A 10 -10.54 7.64 -3.03
C SER A 10 -9.53 6.59 -3.53
N THR A 11 -8.33 7.02 -3.91
CA THR A 11 -7.28 6.12 -4.40
C THR A 11 -5.97 6.41 -3.69
N TRP A 12 -5.60 5.51 -2.79
CA TRP A 12 -4.26 5.49 -2.21
C TRP A 12 -3.40 4.51 -3.02
N ILE A 13 -2.34 5.03 -3.64
CA ILE A 13 -1.38 4.25 -4.41
C ILE A 13 -0.17 4.04 -3.51
N GLY A 14 -0.03 2.82 -2.98
CA GLY A 14 1.01 2.47 -2.00
C GLY A 14 2.27 1.85 -2.61
N GLY A 15 2.32 1.66 -3.94
CA GLY A 15 3.40 0.93 -4.59
C GLY A 15 3.45 -0.55 -4.23
N GLU A 16 4.47 -1.25 -4.71
CA GLU A 16 4.73 -2.65 -4.35
C GLU A 16 5.48 -2.72 -3.02
N PRO A 17 4.97 -3.48 -2.02
CA PRO A 17 5.64 -3.60 -0.74
C PRO A 17 6.94 -4.40 -0.87
N GLU A 18 7.99 -3.95 -0.21
CA GLU A 18 9.24 -4.69 -0.13
C GLU A 18 9.11 -5.97 0.73
N ILE A 19 9.93 -6.97 0.46
CA ILE A 19 9.87 -8.28 1.14
C ILE A 19 9.92 -8.14 2.66
N TRP A 20 10.77 -7.24 3.19
CA TRP A 20 10.88 -7.03 4.64
C TRP A 20 9.59 -6.48 5.25
N GLN A 21 8.85 -5.61 4.54
CA GLN A 21 7.55 -5.06 4.98
C GLN A 21 6.52 -6.19 5.10
N ILE A 22 6.50 -7.10 4.11
CA ILE A 22 5.64 -8.28 4.11
C ILE A 22 5.96 -9.17 5.30
N VAL A 23 7.24 -9.47 5.54
CA VAL A 23 7.70 -10.31 6.66
C VAL A 23 7.31 -9.70 8.01
N VAL A 24 7.53 -8.40 8.19
CA VAL A 24 7.17 -7.69 9.43
C VAL A 24 5.65 -7.72 9.63
N TYR A 25 4.86 -7.44 8.61
CA TYR A 25 3.40 -7.44 8.69
C TYR A 25 2.85 -8.82 9.09
N TYR A 26 3.24 -9.89 8.39
CA TYR A 26 2.75 -11.23 8.68
C TYR A 26 3.31 -11.80 9.98
N GLY A 27 4.58 -11.56 10.29
CA GLY A 27 5.17 -11.95 11.57
C GLY A 27 4.43 -11.34 12.76
N PHE A 28 4.10 -10.07 12.63
CA PHE A 28 3.30 -9.37 13.61
C PHE A 28 1.87 -9.92 13.71
N PHE A 29 1.20 -10.17 12.57
CA PHE A 29 -0.14 -10.74 12.55
C PHE A 29 -0.20 -12.10 13.29
N ILE A 30 0.81 -12.94 13.08
CA ILE A 30 0.95 -14.22 13.78
C ILE A 30 1.09 -14.00 15.31
N ILE A 31 1.92 -13.05 15.74
CA ILE A 31 2.10 -12.73 17.18
C ILE A 31 0.77 -12.30 17.80
N VAL A 32 0.00 -11.44 17.13
CA VAL A 32 -1.33 -10.99 17.62
C VAL A 32 -2.30 -12.16 17.76
N LEU A 33 -2.32 -13.07 16.79
CA LEU A 33 -3.17 -14.28 16.87
C LEU A 33 -2.78 -15.17 18.04
N PHE A 34 -1.50 -15.43 18.24
CA PHE A 34 -1.03 -16.25 19.38
C PHE A 34 -1.32 -15.58 20.73
N MET A 35 -1.09 -14.28 20.83
CA MET A 35 -1.42 -13.51 22.05
C MET A 35 -2.92 -13.52 22.34
N GLY A 36 -3.75 -13.37 21.29
CA GLY A 36 -5.21 -13.46 21.43
C GLY A 36 -5.68 -14.81 21.94
N GLN A 37 -5.12 -15.90 21.42
CA GLN A 37 -5.42 -17.27 21.89
C GLN A 37 -4.92 -17.49 23.32
N TYR A 38 -3.71 -17.06 23.64
CA TYR A 38 -3.14 -17.17 24.98
C TYR A 38 -3.98 -16.43 26.03
N ILE A 39 -4.39 -15.19 25.73
CA ILE A 39 -5.24 -14.40 26.62
C ILE A 39 -6.61 -15.07 26.79
N LYS A 40 -7.21 -15.57 25.71
CA LYS A 40 -8.49 -16.29 25.74
C LYS A 40 -8.41 -17.53 26.65
N GLU A 41 -7.32 -18.27 26.57
CA GLU A 41 -7.12 -19.45 27.38
C GLU A 41 -6.89 -19.12 28.87
N GLN A 42 -6.13 -18.06 29.18
CA GLN A 42 -5.95 -17.57 30.54
C GLN A 42 -7.28 -17.09 31.15
N LEU A 43 -8.11 -16.41 30.37
CA LEU A 43 -9.43 -15.97 30.82
C LEU A 43 -10.37 -17.16 31.07
N ARG A 44 -10.29 -18.22 30.23
CA ARG A 44 -11.07 -19.44 30.40
C ARG A 44 -10.67 -20.21 31.66
N LYS A 45 -9.36 -20.34 31.94
CA LYS A 45 -8.86 -20.98 33.17
C LYS A 45 -9.29 -20.21 34.43
N LYS A 46 -9.24 -18.87 34.40
CA LYS A 46 -9.72 -18.02 35.50
C LYS A 46 -11.22 -18.11 35.73
N LYS A 47 -12.02 -18.26 34.66
CA LYS A 47 -13.48 -18.43 34.74
C LYS A 47 -13.86 -19.76 35.40
N ALA A 48 -13.17 -20.85 35.05
CA ALA A 48 -13.39 -22.17 35.62
C ALA A 48 -13.07 -22.27 37.13
N VAL A 49 -12.10 -21.47 37.63
CA VAL A 49 -11.72 -21.45 39.07
C VAL A 49 -12.65 -20.55 39.90
N CYS A 50 -13.48 -19.71 39.28
CA CYS A 50 -14.24 -18.62 39.94
C CYS A 50 -15.76 -18.80 39.95
N GLU A 51 -16.27 -19.99 39.65
CA GLU A 51 -17.72 -20.27 39.69
C GLU A 51 -18.28 -20.32 41.13
N GLU A 52 -17.43 -20.14 42.15
CA GLU A 52 -17.77 -20.29 43.56
C GLU A 52 -17.79 -19.00 44.42
N THR A 53 -17.66 -17.79 43.89
CA THR A 53 -17.64 -16.59 44.74
C THR A 53 -18.38 -15.36 44.16
N GLU A 54 -19.12 -14.65 45.06
CA GLU A 54 -19.95 -13.46 44.85
C GLU A 54 -19.31 -12.20 44.24
N LEU A 55 -18.15 -12.31 43.61
CA LEU A 55 -17.42 -11.20 42.99
C LEU A 55 -17.70 -11.05 41.48
N ALA A 56 -18.90 -11.40 41.03
CA ALA A 56 -19.23 -11.45 39.61
C ALA A 56 -19.35 -10.05 38.94
N GLU A 57 -19.80 -9.03 39.68
CA GLU A 57 -20.06 -7.69 39.11
C GLU A 57 -18.76 -6.91 38.87
N GLU A 58 -17.85 -6.85 39.82
CA GLU A 58 -16.57 -6.14 39.69
C GLU A 58 -15.67 -6.74 38.56
N ARG A 59 -15.89 -8.03 38.23
CA ARG A 59 -15.19 -8.74 37.17
C ARG A 59 -15.81 -8.56 35.79
N ALA A 60 -17.10 -8.29 35.68
CA ALA A 60 -17.75 -7.98 34.42
C ALA A 60 -17.21 -6.67 33.85
N GLU A 61 -17.01 -5.66 34.70
CA GLU A 61 -16.38 -4.39 34.31
C GLU A 61 -14.91 -4.57 33.90
N ALA A 62 -14.12 -5.32 34.68
CA ALA A 62 -12.72 -5.62 34.31
C ALA A 62 -12.60 -6.46 33.02
N GLY A 63 -13.58 -7.28 32.70
CA GLY A 63 -13.66 -8.00 31.42
C GLY A 63 -13.93 -7.10 30.24
N CYS A 64 -14.80 -6.10 30.41
CA CYS A 64 -15.13 -5.12 29.40
C CYS A 64 -13.94 -4.23 29.03
N TRP A 65 -13.19 -3.74 30.03
CA TRP A 65 -11.97 -2.96 29.83
C TRP A 65 -10.88 -3.75 29.05
N LYS A 66 -10.74 -5.04 29.32
CA LYS A 66 -9.77 -5.89 28.61
C LYS A 66 -10.15 -6.09 27.14
N LEU A 67 -11.43 -6.29 26.83
CA LEU A 67 -11.92 -6.36 25.47
C LEU A 67 -11.73 -5.05 24.72
N TYR A 68 -11.95 -3.93 25.41
CA TYR A 68 -11.73 -2.60 24.84
C TYR A 68 -10.24 -2.35 24.56
N ALA A 69 -9.37 -2.69 25.48
CA ALA A 69 -7.91 -2.61 25.30
C ALA A 69 -7.43 -3.47 24.11
N ILE A 70 -7.95 -4.69 23.95
CA ILE A 70 -7.61 -5.56 22.82
C ILE A 70 -8.07 -4.95 21.48
N ARG A 71 -9.24 -4.32 21.43
CA ARG A 71 -9.74 -3.65 20.22
C ARG A 71 -8.91 -2.43 19.85
N ILE A 72 -8.52 -1.61 20.85
CA ILE A 72 -7.65 -0.45 20.65
C ILE A 72 -6.29 -0.89 20.16
N THR A 73 -5.67 -1.88 20.80
CA THR A 73 -4.37 -2.39 20.37
C THR A 73 -4.44 -2.95 18.95
N ALA A 74 -5.45 -3.72 18.61
CA ALA A 74 -5.65 -4.22 17.25
C ALA A 74 -5.82 -3.08 16.23
N GLY A 75 -6.54 -2.02 16.59
CA GLY A 75 -6.70 -0.81 15.74
C GLY A 75 -5.38 -0.06 15.53
N ILE A 76 -4.60 0.14 16.59
CA ILE A 76 -3.28 0.77 16.50
C ILE A 76 -2.36 -0.06 15.59
N PHE A 77 -2.39 -1.36 15.73
CA PHE A 77 -1.58 -2.24 14.93
C PHE A 77 -1.95 -2.26 13.45
N LEU A 78 -3.24 -2.24 13.16
CA LEU A 78 -3.70 -2.10 11.79
C LEU A 78 -3.19 -0.80 11.17
N ALA A 79 -3.29 0.31 11.92
CA ALA A 79 -2.81 1.61 11.47
C ALA A 79 -1.29 1.62 11.23
N VAL A 80 -0.51 1.06 12.15
CA VAL A 80 0.96 0.92 12.02
C VAL A 80 1.31 0.01 10.83
N GLY A 81 0.58 -1.09 10.63
CA GLY A 81 0.76 -1.97 9.48
C GLY A 81 0.55 -1.26 8.15
N ILE A 82 -0.51 -0.45 8.05
CA ILE A 82 -0.79 0.38 6.87
C ILE A 82 0.34 1.40 6.63
N LEU A 83 0.83 2.05 7.70
CA LEU A 83 1.94 3.00 7.60
C LEU A 83 3.25 2.33 7.13
N ILE A 84 3.55 1.14 7.65
CA ILE A 84 4.75 0.37 7.24
C ILE A 84 4.65 -0.05 5.77
N LEU A 85 3.50 -0.55 5.32
CA LEU A 85 3.29 -0.97 3.93
C LEU A 85 3.30 0.20 2.95
N GLY A 86 2.93 1.40 3.40
CA GLY A 86 2.98 2.62 2.59
C GLY A 86 4.29 3.40 2.69
N TYR A 87 5.24 2.92 3.50
CA TYR A 87 6.52 3.61 3.64
C TYR A 87 7.47 3.22 2.52
N HIS A 88 7.79 4.16 1.64
CA HIS A 88 8.81 4.04 0.61
C HIS A 88 9.94 5.01 0.95
N PRO A 89 11.15 4.50 1.22
CA PRO A 89 12.28 5.37 1.52
C PRO A 89 12.65 6.15 0.25
N ALA A 90 12.41 7.46 0.27
CA ALA A 90 12.98 8.39 -0.69
C ALA A 90 14.48 8.58 -0.41
N GLY A 91 15.26 8.98 -1.37
CA GLY A 91 16.67 9.37 -1.15
C GLY A 91 17.68 8.79 -2.12
N SER A 92 17.27 8.05 -3.16
CA SER A 92 18.15 7.62 -4.24
C SER A 92 17.57 8.03 -5.59
N LEU A 93 18.45 8.40 -6.51
CA LEU A 93 18.07 8.55 -7.91
C LEU A 93 17.75 7.14 -8.45
N LYS A 94 16.53 6.93 -8.92
CA LYS A 94 16.10 5.70 -9.55
C LYS A 94 15.74 5.97 -11.00
N VAL A 95 16.28 5.16 -11.90
CA VAL A 95 15.98 5.23 -13.33
C VAL A 95 15.47 3.85 -13.75
N ILE A 96 14.24 3.80 -14.24
CA ILE A 96 13.55 2.56 -14.61
C ILE A 96 13.25 2.62 -16.10
N CYS A 97 13.82 1.71 -16.87
CA CYS A 97 13.44 1.49 -18.26
C CYS A 97 12.21 0.60 -18.30
N LEU A 98 11.14 1.10 -18.90
CA LEU A 98 9.87 0.39 -19.03
C LEU A 98 9.91 -0.53 -20.24
N ASP A 99 9.36 -1.73 -20.12
CA ASP A 99 9.22 -2.66 -21.25
C ASP A 99 8.03 -2.24 -22.11
N VAL A 100 8.28 -1.30 -23.00
CA VAL A 100 7.28 -0.77 -23.93
C VAL A 100 7.29 -1.48 -25.30
N GLY A 101 8.15 -2.49 -25.47
CA GLY A 101 8.38 -3.16 -26.75
C GLY A 101 9.22 -2.31 -27.70
N GLN A 102 8.74 -2.07 -28.93
CA GLN A 102 9.44 -1.20 -29.90
C GLN A 102 9.08 0.26 -29.65
N GLY A 103 9.87 0.94 -28.84
CA GLY A 103 9.68 2.31 -28.43
C GLY A 103 10.53 2.64 -27.22
N ASP A 104 10.33 3.82 -26.63
CA ASP A 104 11.04 4.28 -25.47
C ASP A 104 10.08 4.70 -24.35
N GLY A 105 10.49 4.38 -23.11
CA GLY A 105 9.79 4.78 -21.89
C GLY A 105 10.73 4.68 -20.70
N ILE A 106 11.07 5.81 -20.09
CA ILE A 106 11.99 5.86 -18.95
C ILE A 106 11.34 6.64 -17.83
N LEU A 107 11.21 6.00 -16.67
CA LEU A 107 10.74 6.63 -15.45
C LEU A 107 11.94 7.04 -14.60
N VAL A 108 11.97 8.28 -14.16
CA VAL A 108 13.01 8.84 -13.31
C VAL A 108 12.38 9.32 -12.00
N GLU A 109 12.90 8.81 -10.90
CA GLU A 109 12.54 9.21 -9.55
C GLU A 109 13.76 9.84 -8.89
N THR A 110 13.61 11.07 -8.41
CA THR A 110 14.71 11.82 -7.77
C THR A 110 14.75 11.56 -6.26
N PRO A 111 15.89 11.85 -5.59
CA PRO A 111 16.00 11.74 -4.14
C PRO A 111 14.99 12.60 -3.36
N GLU A 112 14.48 13.66 -3.97
CA GLU A 112 13.49 14.59 -3.41
C GLU A 112 12.05 14.16 -3.67
N ASP A 113 11.82 12.91 -4.16
CA ASP A 113 10.50 12.35 -4.47
C ASP A 113 9.78 13.05 -5.65
N HIS A 114 10.55 13.56 -6.63
CA HIS A 114 10.00 14.03 -7.89
C HIS A 114 10.05 12.94 -8.95
N HIS A 115 9.00 12.86 -9.75
CA HIS A 115 8.80 11.80 -10.73
C HIS A 115 8.68 12.38 -12.13
N PHE A 116 9.51 11.88 -13.03
CA PHE A 116 9.55 12.30 -14.42
C PHE A 116 9.42 11.10 -15.34
N LEU A 117 8.62 11.25 -16.39
CA LEU A 117 8.53 10.28 -17.47
C LEU A 117 9.23 10.86 -18.70
N ILE A 118 10.16 10.12 -19.28
CA ILE A 118 10.83 10.46 -20.53
C ILE A 118 10.33 9.51 -21.58
N ASP A 119 9.64 10.04 -22.57
CA ASP A 119 8.90 9.32 -23.59
C ASP A 119 7.88 8.32 -22.98
N GLY A 120 7.25 7.55 -23.75
CA GLY A 120 6.25 6.56 -23.32
C GLY A 120 5.38 6.17 -24.49
N GLY A 121 6.02 5.61 -25.49
CA GLY A 121 5.37 5.17 -26.70
C GLY A 121 5.84 3.79 -27.15
N SER A 122 5.10 3.21 -28.07
CA SER A 122 5.43 1.94 -28.70
C SER A 122 4.82 1.86 -30.09
N SER A 123 5.58 1.33 -31.05
CA SER A 123 5.07 0.95 -32.35
C SER A 123 4.53 -0.49 -32.40
N SER A 124 4.85 -1.31 -31.38
CA SER A 124 4.46 -2.72 -31.31
C SER A 124 3.32 -3.02 -30.35
N GLN A 125 3.00 -2.09 -29.44
CA GLN A 125 1.97 -2.27 -28.43
C GLN A 125 0.87 -1.21 -28.56
N SER A 126 -0.38 -1.64 -28.51
CA SER A 126 -1.56 -0.78 -28.41
C SER A 126 -1.96 -0.59 -26.95
N GLU A 127 -2.63 0.52 -26.63
CA GLU A 127 -3.10 0.85 -25.27
C GLU A 127 -1.97 0.82 -24.23
N LEU A 128 -0.78 1.29 -24.62
CA LEU A 128 0.43 1.27 -23.80
C LEU A 128 0.25 2.07 -22.49
N GLY A 129 -0.44 3.21 -22.55
CA GLY A 129 -0.74 4.04 -21.38
C GLY A 129 -1.49 3.28 -20.33
N ARG A 130 -2.47 2.48 -20.75
CA ARG A 130 -3.35 1.72 -19.86
C ARG A 130 -2.71 0.46 -19.29
N TYR A 131 -2.03 -0.32 -20.12
CA TYR A 131 -1.57 -1.66 -19.75
C TYR A 131 -0.09 -1.72 -19.35
N CYS A 132 0.70 -0.70 -19.65
CA CYS A 132 2.11 -0.64 -19.30
C CYS A 132 2.43 0.56 -18.40
N LEU A 133 2.22 1.80 -18.88
CA LEU A 133 2.66 2.99 -18.13
C LEU A 133 1.91 3.15 -16.81
N LEU A 134 0.58 3.10 -16.82
CA LEU A 134 -0.23 3.29 -15.62
C LEU A 134 0.01 2.20 -14.55
N PRO A 135 0.08 0.89 -14.89
CA PRO A 135 0.48 -0.13 -13.93
C PRO A 135 1.91 0.06 -13.40
N ALA A 136 2.87 0.43 -14.25
CA ALA A 136 4.24 0.68 -13.84
C ALA A 136 4.33 1.84 -12.82
N LEU A 137 3.66 2.95 -13.06
CA LEU A 137 3.57 4.08 -12.13
C LEU A 137 2.95 3.64 -10.80
N LYS A 138 1.84 2.90 -10.84
CA LYS A 138 1.17 2.41 -9.64
C LYS A 138 2.03 1.43 -8.83
N SER A 139 2.80 0.56 -9.48
CA SER A 139 3.69 -0.38 -8.81
C SER A 139 4.82 0.33 -8.06
N GLN A 140 5.27 1.48 -8.57
CA GLN A 140 6.26 2.33 -7.89
C GLN A 140 5.62 3.26 -6.83
N GLY A 141 4.32 3.22 -6.63
CA GLY A 141 3.63 4.11 -5.69
C GLY A 141 3.39 5.53 -6.22
N ILE A 142 3.65 5.75 -7.51
CA ILE A 142 3.57 7.06 -8.13
C ILE A 142 2.12 7.38 -8.51
N SER A 143 1.59 8.45 -7.94
CA SER A 143 0.25 8.97 -8.23
C SER A 143 0.26 10.26 -9.04
N TRP A 144 1.42 10.89 -9.16
CA TRP A 144 1.62 12.16 -9.83
C TRP A 144 2.96 12.20 -10.55
N LEU A 145 3.00 12.77 -11.74
CA LEU A 145 4.23 13.08 -12.49
C LEU A 145 4.47 14.58 -12.44
N ASP A 146 5.67 14.99 -12.03
CA ASP A 146 6.09 16.38 -12.02
C ASP A 146 6.36 16.91 -13.41
N GLY A 147 6.74 16.02 -14.33
CA GLY A 147 6.92 16.37 -15.73
C GLY A 147 7.01 15.17 -16.66
N ILE A 148 6.68 15.41 -17.90
CA ILE A 148 6.83 14.46 -19.00
C ILE A 148 7.71 15.12 -20.07
N PHE A 149 8.81 14.47 -20.41
CA PHE A 149 9.74 14.92 -21.43
C PHE A 149 9.54 14.07 -22.68
N ILE A 150 9.35 14.69 -23.81
CA ILE A 150 9.19 14.03 -25.10
C ILE A 150 10.39 14.36 -25.97
N SER A 151 11.15 13.34 -26.37
CA SER A 151 12.33 13.49 -27.22
C SER A 151 11.95 13.90 -28.64
N HIS A 152 10.90 13.26 -29.20
CA HIS A 152 10.33 13.60 -30.50
C HIS A 152 8.90 13.08 -30.61
N THR A 153 8.19 13.49 -31.67
CA THR A 153 6.73 13.32 -31.77
C THR A 153 6.30 12.06 -32.53
N ASP A 154 7.20 11.11 -32.75
CA ASP A 154 6.86 9.87 -33.42
C ASP A 154 6.01 8.96 -32.52
N GLN A 155 5.23 8.07 -33.10
CA GLN A 155 4.23 7.30 -32.34
C GLN A 155 4.86 6.41 -31.27
N ASP A 156 6.03 5.88 -31.53
CA ASP A 156 6.79 5.01 -30.63
C ASP A 156 7.40 5.76 -29.43
N HIS A 157 7.17 7.07 -29.32
CA HIS A 157 7.57 7.91 -28.19
C HIS A 157 6.39 8.56 -27.46
N ILE A 158 5.24 8.73 -28.12
CA ILE A 158 4.15 9.56 -27.55
C ILE A 158 2.80 8.88 -27.42
N ASN A 159 2.52 7.76 -28.08
CA ASN A 159 1.16 7.19 -28.10
C ASN A 159 0.67 6.81 -26.70
N GLY A 160 1.50 6.17 -25.88
CA GLY A 160 1.15 5.81 -24.51
C GLY A 160 1.03 7.02 -23.58
N VAL A 161 1.84 8.07 -23.81
CA VAL A 161 1.72 9.33 -23.04
C VAL A 161 0.37 9.99 -23.31
N LYS A 162 -0.08 10.04 -24.57
CA LYS A 162 -1.40 10.58 -24.91
C LYS A 162 -2.52 9.84 -24.21
N GLU A 163 -2.46 8.50 -24.19
CA GLU A 163 -3.42 7.67 -23.47
C GLU A 163 -3.36 7.92 -21.95
N LEU A 164 -2.14 8.06 -21.38
CA LEU A 164 -1.95 8.30 -19.95
C LEU A 164 -2.59 9.61 -19.49
N LEU A 165 -2.58 10.66 -20.33
CA LEU A 165 -3.17 11.96 -20.02
C LEU A 165 -4.72 11.96 -20.02
N GLU A 166 -5.36 10.89 -20.52
CA GLU A 166 -6.82 10.73 -20.50
C GLU A 166 -7.33 10.12 -19.17
N TYR A 167 -6.45 9.62 -18.33
CA TYR A 167 -6.78 8.97 -17.06
C TYR A 167 -6.59 9.91 -15.85
#